data_7204dfe872931146a2638a83fbd501ba
#
_entry.id   7204dfe872931146a2638a83fbd501ba
#
_cell.length_a   1.000
_cell.length_b   1.000
_cell.length_c   1.000
_cell.angle_alpha   90.00
_cell.angle_beta   90.00
_cell.angle_gamma   90.00
#
_symmetry.space_group_name_H-M   'P 1'
#
loop_
_entity.id
_entity.type
_entity.pdbx_description
1 polymer ?
#
loop_
_entity_poly.entity_id
_entity_poly.type
_entity_poly.pdbx_seq_one_letter_code
_entity_poly.pdbx_strand_id
1 'polypeptide(L)'
;KRIHPNWVFVKQNTGLDWNVVVANEQGAKSLVPSSSDASWKVAPYDNSWSYASEGIIKYYLDPRNALTENGIFQFEQLTYNASYHTVDAVQQCLNHTFMAGKMPGYDITYAQAFTVIGSNLKVSPFHLASRVYQEQGKGTSPLISGTYPGYEGYYNYFNIGASGTTNQQVILSGLQR
;
A
#
# COMPACT_ATOMS: atom_id res chain seq x y z
N LYS A 1 20.68 -13.10 -5.03
CA LYS A 1 22.00 -12.99 -4.39
C LYS A 1 23.16 -12.80 -5.40
N ARG A 2 23.08 -13.35 -6.60
CA ARG A 2 24.15 -13.22 -7.62
C ARG A 2 24.43 -11.78 -8.02
N ILE A 3 23.37 -10.96 -8.22
CA ILE A 3 23.48 -9.55 -8.60
C ILE A 3 23.46 -8.62 -7.38
N HIS A 4 23.04 -9.12 -6.22
CA HIS A 4 23.03 -8.41 -4.95
C HIS A 4 23.74 -9.24 -3.88
N PRO A 5 25.07 -9.37 -3.92
CA PRO A 5 25.83 -10.28 -3.04
C PRO A 5 25.70 -9.91 -1.55
N ASN A 6 25.49 -8.63 -1.26
CA ASN A 6 25.37 -8.11 0.11
C ASN A 6 23.98 -8.29 0.72
N TRP A 7 22.99 -8.75 -0.07
CA TRP A 7 21.66 -9.02 0.48
C TRP A 7 21.67 -10.28 1.35
N VAL A 8 21.07 -10.14 2.51
CA VAL A 8 20.86 -11.25 3.45
C VAL A 8 19.41 -11.70 3.33
N PHE A 9 19.23 -12.96 2.93
CA PHE A 9 17.92 -13.59 2.87
C PHE A 9 17.70 -14.40 4.15
N VAL A 10 16.70 -14.01 4.94
CA VAL A 10 16.34 -14.68 6.17
C VAL A 10 15.03 -15.45 5.96
N LYS A 11 15.07 -16.77 6.16
CA LYS A 11 13.86 -17.59 6.17
C LYS A 11 13.27 -17.54 7.58
N GLN A 12 12.06 -17.04 7.68
CA GLN A 12 11.30 -17.06 8.93
C GLN A 12 10.17 -18.09 8.82
N ASN A 13 10.09 -18.97 9.82
CA ASN A 13 8.95 -19.88 9.94
C ASN A 13 7.81 -19.13 10.63
N THR A 14 6.67 -18.99 9.95
CA THR A 14 5.49 -18.31 10.48
C THR A 14 4.68 -19.19 11.44
N GLY A 15 4.93 -20.51 11.46
CA GLY A 15 4.12 -21.48 12.23
C GLY A 15 2.71 -21.72 11.63
N LEU A 16 2.39 -21.13 10.49
CA LEU A 16 1.09 -21.28 9.85
C LEU A 16 1.07 -22.51 8.92
N ASP A 17 -0.05 -23.25 8.92
CA ASP A 17 -0.28 -24.32 7.95
C ASP A 17 -0.66 -23.71 6.60
N TRP A 18 0.03 -24.15 5.55
CA TRP A 18 -0.15 -23.65 4.19
C TRP A 18 -1.58 -23.85 3.66
N ASN A 19 -2.15 -25.02 3.88
CA ASN A 19 -3.49 -25.33 3.34
C ASN A 19 -4.57 -24.52 4.07
N VAL A 20 -4.39 -24.30 5.37
CA VAL A 20 -5.29 -23.45 6.16
C VAL A 20 -5.23 -22.00 5.68
N VAL A 21 -4.04 -21.46 5.42
CA VAL A 21 -3.88 -20.11 4.88
C VAL A 21 -4.54 -19.98 3.51
N VAL A 22 -4.27 -20.90 2.60
CA VAL A 22 -4.88 -20.92 1.25
C VAL A 22 -6.42 -20.98 1.34
N ALA A 23 -6.97 -21.84 2.19
CA ALA A 23 -8.41 -21.96 2.37
C ALA A 23 -9.04 -20.67 2.94
N ASN A 24 -8.34 -20.01 3.87
CA ASN A 24 -8.80 -18.75 4.46
C ASN A 24 -8.80 -17.56 3.47
N GLU A 25 -8.01 -17.62 2.40
CA GLU A 25 -7.95 -16.60 1.36
C GLU A 25 -8.97 -16.80 0.23
N GLN A 26 -9.76 -17.85 0.26
CA GLN A 26 -10.75 -18.11 -0.78
C GLN A 26 -11.99 -17.20 -0.69
N GLY A 27 -12.73 -17.11 -1.80
CA GLY A 27 -13.95 -16.32 -1.89
C GLY A 27 -13.70 -14.82 -2.02
N ALA A 28 -14.54 -13.99 -1.39
CA ALA A 28 -14.49 -12.53 -1.51
C ALA A 28 -13.22 -11.87 -0.94
N LYS A 29 -12.37 -12.61 -0.28
CA LYS A 29 -11.10 -12.11 0.25
C LYS A 29 -10.02 -11.97 -0.82
N SER A 30 -10.11 -12.74 -1.89
CA SER A 30 -9.15 -12.74 -2.98
C SER A 30 -9.86 -12.59 -4.32
N LEU A 31 -9.80 -11.39 -4.88
CA LEU A 31 -10.42 -11.04 -6.14
C LEU A 31 -9.35 -10.76 -7.20
N VAL A 32 -9.67 -11.08 -8.45
CA VAL A 32 -8.87 -10.75 -9.63
C VAL A 32 -9.74 -10.03 -10.65
N PRO A 33 -9.18 -9.11 -11.46
CA PRO A 33 -9.93 -8.46 -12.54
C PRO A 33 -10.55 -9.50 -13.50
N SER A 34 -11.82 -9.34 -13.87
CA SER A 34 -12.50 -10.26 -14.79
C SER A 34 -11.87 -10.29 -16.18
N SER A 35 -11.16 -9.23 -16.58
CA SER A 35 -10.39 -9.11 -17.82
C SER A 35 -9.10 -9.93 -17.86
N SER A 36 -8.57 -10.36 -16.70
CA SER A 36 -7.36 -11.19 -16.68
C SER A 36 -7.65 -12.60 -17.18
N ASP A 37 -6.61 -13.40 -17.44
CA ASP A 37 -6.73 -14.77 -17.95
C ASP A 37 -7.77 -15.58 -17.17
N ALA A 38 -8.77 -16.10 -17.89
CA ALA A 38 -9.89 -16.82 -17.30
C ALA A 38 -9.55 -18.22 -16.81
N SER A 39 -8.43 -18.81 -17.21
CA SER A 39 -8.08 -20.21 -16.88
C SER A 39 -7.96 -20.48 -15.38
N TRP A 40 -7.64 -19.45 -14.59
CA TRP A 40 -7.43 -19.53 -13.15
C TRP A 40 -8.58 -18.97 -12.32
N LYS A 41 -9.67 -18.51 -12.96
CA LYS A 41 -10.77 -17.86 -12.25
C LYS A 41 -11.91 -18.83 -11.94
N VAL A 42 -12.60 -18.51 -10.87
CA VAL A 42 -13.95 -19.01 -10.59
C VAL A 42 -14.99 -17.97 -11.05
N ALA A 43 -16.28 -18.26 -10.85
CA ALA A 43 -17.37 -17.38 -11.27
C ALA A 43 -17.15 -15.92 -10.87
N PRO A 44 -17.60 -14.95 -11.70
CA PRO A 44 -17.47 -13.53 -11.38
C PRO A 44 -18.14 -13.18 -10.06
N TYR A 45 -17.49 -12.30 -9.30
CA TYR A 45 -18.11 -11.66 -8.13
C TYR A 45 -19.11 -10.59 -8.56
N ASP A 46 -18.71 -9.82 -9.56
CA ASP A 46 -19.54 -8.88 -10.32
C ASP A 46 -19.01 -8.85 -11.77
N ASN A 47 -19.46 -7.89 -12.57
CA ASN A 47 -19.02 -7.78 -13.96
C ASN A 47 -17.53 -7.40 -14.12
N SER A 48 -16.88 -6.87 -13.08
CA SER A 48 -15.50 -6.39 -13.10
C SER A 48 -14.53 -7.32 -12.39
N TRP A 49 -15.00 -8.12 -11.43
CA TRP A 49 -14.18 -8.94 -10.55
C TRP A 49 -14.62 -10.39 -10.54
N SER A 50 -13.66 -11.27 -10.45
CA SER A 50 -13.86 -12.70 -10.26
C SER A 50 -13.20 -13.16 -8.98
N TYR A 51 -13.71 -14.18 -8.32
CA TYR A 51 -12.99 -14.85 -7.24
C TYR A 51 -11.71 -15.47 -7.78
N ALA A 52 -10.62 -15.31 -7.06
CA ALA A 52 -9.38 -15.99 -7.38
C ALA A 52 -9.56 -17.51 -7.21
N SER A 53 -9.08 -18.29 -8.17
CA SER A 53 -8.99 -19.73 -8.01
C SER A 53 -7.94 -20.10 -6.97
N GLU A 54 -8.01 -21.31 -6.43
CA GLU A 54 -6.99 -21.83 -5.51
C GLU A 54 -5.56 -21.76 -6.12
N GLY A 55 -5.46 -21.99 -7.43
CA GLY A 55 -4.18 -21.88 -8.15
C GLY A 55 -3.60 -20.47 -8.13
N ILE A 56 -4.43 -19.44 -8.35
CA ILE A 56 -4.02 -18.03 -8.25
C ILE A 56 -3.59 -17.71 -6.82
N ILE A 57 -4.38 -18.10 -5.83
CA ILE A 57 -4.08 -17.85 -4.41
C ILE A 57 -2.73 -18.46 -4.05
N LYS A 58 -2.52 -19.74 -4.37
CA LYS A 58 -1.25 -20.43 -4.14
C LYS A 58 -0.07 -19.76 -4.84
N TYR A 59 -0.27 -19.29 -6.07
CA TYR A 59 0.78 -18.60 -6.82
C TYR A 59 1.24 -17.32 -6.12
N TYR A 60 0.30 -16.48 -5.70
CA TYR A 60 0.63 -15.19 -5.07
C TYR A 60 1.06 -15.31 -3.61
N LEU A 61 0.62 -16.33 -2.90
CA LEU A 61 1.08 -16.61 -1.53
C LEU A 61 2.47 -17.25 -1.50
N ASP A 62 2.91 -17.90 -2.58
CA ASP A 62 4.23 -18.52 -2.62
C ASP A 62 5.31 -17.45 -2.88
N PRO A 63 6.15 -17.11 -1.87
CA PRO A 63 7.16 -16.07 -2.02
C PRO A 63 8.19 -16.37 -3.11
N ARG A 64 8.35 -17.64 -3.50
CA ARG A 64 9.30 -18.03 -4.56
C ARG A 64 8.93 -17.44 -5.91
N ASN A 65 7.64 -17.20 -6.17
CA ASN A 65 7.16 -16.58 -7.41
C ASN A 65 7.45 -15.07 -7.47
N ALA A 66 7.76 -14.45 -6.33
CA ALA A 66 8.06 -13.03 -6.22
C ALA A 66 9.53 -12.73 -5.95
N LEU A 67 10.43 -13.72 -5.99
CA LEU A 67 11.89 -13.55 -5.81
C LEU A 67 12.56 -12.95 -7.06
N THR A 68 11.93 -11.95 -7.64
CA THR A 68 12.46 -11.10 -8.70
C THR A 68 13.00 -9.80 -8.10
N GLU A 69 13.74 -9.02 -8.90
CA GLU A 69 14.33 -7.76 -8.45
C GLU A 69 13.29 -6.76 -7.92
N ASN A 70 12.13 -6.70 -8.54
CA ASN A 70 11.02 -5.84 -8.11
C ASN A 70 10.06 -6.54 -7.15
N GLY A 71 9.77 -7.81 -7.39
CA GLY A 71 8.76 -8.56 -6.63
C GLY A 71 9.16 -8.83 -5.18
N ILE A 72 10.46 -8.88 -4.87
CA ILE A 72 10.95 -9.15 -3.51
C ILE A 72 10.51 -8.10 -2.49
N PHE A 73 10.26 -6.86 -2.95
CA PHE A 73 9.87 -5.76 -2.05
C PHE A 73 8.47 -5.91 -1.44
N GLN A 74 7.61 -6.78 -1.97
CA GLN A 74 6.32 -7.09 -1.33
C GLN A 74 6.48 -7.82 0.02
N PHE A 75 7.68 -8.37 0.30
CA PHE A 75 8.02 -9.03 1.57
C PHE A 75 8.91 -8.16 2.45
N GLU A 76 8.93 -6.85 2.22
CA GLU A 76 9.67 -5.93 3.07
C GLU A 76 9.18 -6.02 4.51
N GLN A 77 10.11 -5.93 5.46
CA GLN A 77 9.78 -5.87 6.87
C GLN A 77 9.03 -4.57 7.19
N LEU A 78 7.80 -4.69 7.69
CA LEU A 78 6.95 -3.53 8.00
C LEU A 78 7.30 -2.85 9.33
N THR A 79 8.18 -3.42 10.13
CA THR A 79 8.62 -2.84 11.40
C THR A 79 9.65 -1.74 11.17
N TYR A 80 9.49 -0.60 11.86
CA TYR A 80 10.46 0.49 11.81
C TYR A 80 11.86 0.05 12.27
N ASN A 81 12.88 0.46 11.52
CA ASN A 81 14.28 0.29 11.87
C ASN A 81 15.09 1.56 11.54
N ALA A 82 15.60 2.23 12.57
CA ALA A 82 16.32 3.49 12.43
C ALA A 82 17.59 3.40 11.57
N SER A 83 18.17 2.21 11.41
CA SER A 83 19.41 2.04 10.64
C SER A 83 19.26 2.31 9.16
N TYR A 84 18.04 2.15 8.59
CA TYR A 84 17.77 2.39 7.17
C TYR A 84 16.52 3.22 6.89
N HIS A 85 15.61 3.40 7.85
CA HIS A 85 14.45 4.27 7.73
C HIS A 85 14.80 5.72 8.06
N THR A 86 15.82 6.26 7.38
CA THR A 86 16.27 7.64 7.55
C THR A 86 15.44 8.60 6.70
N VAL A 87 15.40 9.88 7.04
CA VAL A 87 14.72 10.91 6.24
C VAL A 87 15.24 10.93 4.81
N ASP A 88 16.56 10.80 4.62
CA ASP A 88 17.18 10.81 3.29
C ASP A 88 16.76 9.60 2.46
N ALA A 89 16.72 8.41 3.06
CA ALA A 89 16.27 7.20 2.37
C ALA A 89 14.77 7.29 1.96
N VAL A 90 13.94 7.82 2.84
CA VAL A 90 12.51 8.06 2.52
C VAL A 90 12.39 9.13 1.43
N GLN A 91 13.16 10.21 1.50
CA GLN A 91 13.18 11.26 0.48
C GLN A 91 13.55 10.71 -0.90
N GLN A 92 14.55 9.82 -0.98
CA GLN A 92 14.94 9.20 -2.25
C GLN A 92 13.77 8.40 -2.88
N CYS A 93 13.00 7.68 -2.08
CA CYS A 93 11.80 6.98 -2.57
C CYS A 93 10.71 7.93 -3.07
N LEU A 94 10.63 9.15 -2.52
CA LEU A 94 9.58 10.12 -2.84
C LEU A 94 9.92 11.06 -3.99
N ASN A 95 11.17 11.16 -4.43
CA ASN A 95 11.65 12.18 -5.37
C ASN A 95 10.91 12.26 -6.70
N HIS A 96 10.27 11.18 -7.15
CA HIS A 96 9.50 11.13 -8.41
C HIS A 96 7.99 11.04 -8.17
N THR A 97 7.54 11.40 -6.98
CA THR A 97 6.12 11.39 -6.59
C THR A 97 5.65 12.80 -6.23
N PHE A 98 4.34 12.96 -6.03
CA PHE A 98 3.78 14.23 -5.53
C PHE A 98 4.26 14.57 -4.10
N MET A 99 4.83 13.59 -3.41
CA MET A 99 5.35 13.74 -2.03
C MET A 99 6.83 14.14 -1.95
N ALA A 100 7.44 14.57 -3.06
CA ALA A 100 8.85 14.96 -3.08
C ALA A 100 9.17 16.22 -2.25
N GLY A 101 8.17 17.04 -1.95
CA GLY A 101 8.34 18.33 -1.27
C GLY A 101 7.73 18.39 0.13
N LYS A 102 7.32 19.62 0.50
CA LYS A 102 6.62 19.89 1.78
C LYS A 102 5.17 19.39 1.73
N MET A 103 4.66 19.02 2.88
CA MET A 103 3.23 18.72 3.06
C MET A 103 2.41 20.00 2.96
N PRO A 104 1.24 19.97 2.29
CA PRO A 104 0.31 21.10 2.30
C PRO A 104 -0.05 21.55 3.72
N GLY A 105 0.08 22.83 4.01
CA GLY A 105 -0.25 23.40 5.32
C GLY A 105 0.78 23.18 6.44
N TYR A 106 1.91 22.51 6.16
CA TYR A 106 2.93 22.22 7.16
C TYR A 106 4.34 22.65 6.69
N ASP A 107 5.19 23.04 7.64
CA ASP A 107 6.58 23.41 7.37
C ASP A 107 7.56 22.21 7.49
N ILE A 108 7.09 21.03 7.14
CA ILE A 108 7.88 19.79 7.09
C ILE A 108 7.69 19.09 5.74
N THR A 109 8.68 18.28 5.33
CA THR A 109 8.58 17.45 4.14
C THR A 109 7.77 16.18 4.44
N TYR A 110 7.21 15.57 3.40
CA TYR A 110 6.60 14.24 3.52
C TYR A 110 7.58 13.19 4.07
N ALA A 111 8.85 13.27 3.66
CA ALA A 111 9.88 12.35 4.16
C ALA A 111 10.08 12.47 5.67
N GLN A 112 10.14 13.71 6.18
CA GLN A 112 10.22 13.96 7.62
C GLN A 112 8.99 13.45 8.36
N ALA A 113 7.79 13.75 7.84
CA ALA A 113 6.54 13.30 8.44
C ALA A 113 6.46 11.76 8.50
N PHE A 114 6.69 11.06 7.39
CA PHE A 114 6.65 9.59 7.39
C PHE A 114 7.70 8.97 8.31
N THR A 115 8.90 9.54 8.37
CA THR A 115 9.95 9.02 9.26
C THR A 115 9.56 9.18 10.73
N VAL A 116 9.05 10.34 11.13
CA VAL A 116 8.60 10.59 12.51
C VAL A 116 7.41 9.70 12.88
N ILE A 117 6.39 9.64 12.02
CA ILE A 117 5.20 8.80 12.25
C ILE A 117 5.59 7.32 12.31
N GLY A 118 6.41 6.87 11.37
CA GLY A 118 6.91 5.50 11.33
C GLY A 118 7.68 5.11 12.57
N SER A 119 8.56 5.99 13.06
CA SER A 119 9.31 5.79 14.30
C SER A 119 8.39 5.69 15.53
N ASN A 120 7.41 6.58 15.62
CA ASN A 120 6.48 6.61 16.75
C ASN A 120 5.55 5.39 16.78
N LEU A 121 5.03 4.99 15.62
CA LEU A 121 4.11 3.86 15.48
C LEU A 121 4.80 2.51 15.26
N LYS A 122 6.14 2.50 15.17
CA LYS A 122 6.95 1.29 14.90
C LYS A 122 6.63 0.63 13.55
N VAL A 123 6.25 1.43 12.55
CA VAL A 123 5.90 0.99 11.20
C VAL A 123 6.89 1.56 10.18
N SER A 124 7.22 0.79 9.14
CA SER A 124 8.07 1.24 8.03
C SER A 124 7.52 2.52 7.39
N PRO A 125 8.29 3.62 7.32
CA PRO A 125 7.89 4.83 6.63
C PRO A 125 7.73 4.62 5.11
N PHE A 126 8.43 3.65 4.52
CA PHE A 126 8.25 3.26 3.13
C PHE A 126 6.86 2.66 2.90
N HIS A 127 6.40 1.80 3.83
CA HIS A 127 5.04 1.26 3.77
C HIS A 127 3.98 2.36 3.87
N LEU A 128 4.12 3.29 4.81
CA LEU A 128 3.20 4.43 4.94
C LEU A 128 3.16 5.27 3.66
N ALA A 129 4.33 5.59 3.10
CA ALA A 129 4.43 6.36 1.87
C ALA A 129 3.82 5.64 0.67
N SER A 130 4.08 4.33 0.52
CA SER A 130 3.52 3.54 -0.58
C SER A 130 1.99 3.44 -0.51
N ARG A 131 1.43 3.31 0.69
CA ARG A 131 -0.02 3.32 0.90
C ARG A 131 -0.64 4.68 0.52
N VAL A 132 -0.04 5.79 0.96
CA VAL A 132 -0.50 7.13 0.56
C VAL A 132 -0.42 7.30 -0.95
N TYR A 133 0.67 6.85 -1.59
CA TYR A 133 0.81 6.90 -3.04
C TYR A 133 -0.26 6.08 -3.77
N GLN A 134 -0.56 4.89 -3.27
CA GLN A 134 -1.62 4.03 -3.81
C GLN A 134 -3.00 4.69 -3.72
N GLU A 135 -3.32 5.32 -2.59
CA GLU A 135 -4.63 5.92 -2.34
C GLU A 135 -4.81 7.27 -3.06
N GLN A 136 -3.75 8.06 -3.20
CA GLN A 136 -3.82 9.43 -3.70
C GLN A 136 -3.29 9.61 -5.13
N GLY A 137 -2.66 8.59 -5.71
CA GLY A 137 -2.19 8.57 -7.09
C GLY A 137 -1.30 9.77 -7.45
N LYS A 138 -1.83 10.72 -8.20
CA LYS A 138 -1.09 11.94 -8.60
C LYS A 138 -1.05 13.04 -7.55
N GLY A 139 -1.70 12.87 -6.41
CA GLY A 139 -1.70 13.85 -5.32
C GLY A 139 -2.57 15.10 -5.57
N THR A 140 -3.54 15.01 -6.46
CA THR A 140 -4.42 16.13 -6.83
C THR A 140 -5.77 16.11 -6.10
N SER A 141 -5.97 15.18 -5.19
CA SER A 141 -7.23 15.03 -4.46
C SER A 141 -7.46 16.19 -3.47
N PRO A 142 -8.65 16.77 -3.43
CA PRO A 142 -9.04 17.73 -2.38
C PRO A 142 -8.93 17.18 -0.96
N LEU A 143 -8.94 15.84 -0.79
CA LEU A 143 -8.78 15.15 0.50
C LEU A 143 -7.42 15.38 1.16
N ILE A 144 -6.42 15.82 0.38
CA ILE A 144 -5.07 16.05 0.89
C ILE A 144 -4.59 17.50 0.70
N SER A 145 -5.45 18.39 0.20
CA SER A 145 -5.08 19.80 -0.05
C SER A 145 -5.02 20.64 1.23
N GLY A 146 -5.83 20.31 2.24
CA GLY A 146 -6.03 21.12 3.42
C GLY A 146 -6.75 22.47 3.15
N THR A 147 -7.28 22.66 1.93
CA THR A 147 -7.88 23.93 1.49
C THR A 147 -9.32 23.78 0.98
N TYR A 148 -9.95 22.64 1.23
CA TYR A 148 -11.32 22.43 0.79
C TYR A 148 -12.27 23.34 1.60
N PRO A 149 -13.17 24.13 0.93
CA PRO A 149 -14.03 25.10 1.60
C PRO A 149 -14.91 24.47 2.70
N GLY A 150 -14.80 25.00 3.92
CA GLY A 150 -15.49 24.50 5.12
C GLY A 150 -14.80 23.32 5.82
N TYR A 151 -13.66 22.86 5.28
CA TYR A 151 -12.81 21.81 5.85
C TYR A 151 -11.33 22.18 5.75
N GLU A 152 -11.00 23.45 5.88
CA GLU A 152 -9.62 23.94 5.85
C GLU A 152 -8.82 23.33 7.01
N GLY A 153 -7.64 22.80 6.69
CA GLY A 153 -6.79 22.11 7.66
C GLY A 153 -7.14 20.65 7.92
N TYR A 154 -8.19 20.12 7.27
CA TYR A 154 -8.53 18.68 7.33
C TYR A 154 -7.88 17.93 6.20
N TYR A 155 -7.40 16.69 6.50
CA TYR A 155 -6.70 15.84 5.56
C TYR A 155 -7.12 14.38 5.71
N ASN A 156 -7.24 13.66 4.61
CA ASN A 156 -7.49 12.22 4.60
C ASN A 156 -6.60 11.55 3.55
N TYR A 157 -5.35 11.29 3.91
CA TYR A 157 -4.34 10.69 3.02
C TYR A 157 -4.63 9.22 2.66
N PHE A 158 -5.42 8.52 3.46
CA PHE A 158 -5.72 7.09 3.28
C PHE A 158 -7.13 6.80 2.76
N ASN A 159 -7.87 7.81 2.34
CA ASN A 159 -9.26 7.70 1.85
C ASN A 159 -10.22 6.99 2.83
N ILE A 160 -9.93 7.00 4.13
CA ILE A 160 -10.73 6.31 5.13
C ILE A 160 -12.12 6.92 5.17
N GLY A 161 -13.15 6.09 4.90
CA GLY A 161 -14.55 6.49 4.89
C GLY A 161 -14.94 7.39 3.70
N ALA A 162 -14.04 7.68 2.78
CA ALA A 162 -14.33 8.42 1.55
C ALA A 162 -15.19 7.56 0.62
N SER A 163 -16.50 7.78 0.60
CA SER A 163 -17.47 6.99 -0.17
C SER A 163 -18.64 7.84 -0.64
N GLY A 164 -19.25 7.45 -1.75
CA GLY A 164 -20.40 8.16 -2.32
C GLY A 164 -20.59 7.82 -3.79
N THR A 165 -21.71 8.30 -4.35
CA THR A 165 -22.03 8.13 -5.78
C THR A 165 -21.56 9.29 -6.64
N THR A 166 -21.16 10.41 -6.03
CA THR A 166 -20.61 11.60 -6.68
C THR A 166 -19.26 11.96 -6.06
N ASN A 167 -18.38 12.62 -6.83
CA ASN A 167 -17.10 13.11 -6.32
C ASN A 167 -17.25 13.99 -5.09
N GLN A 168 -18.27 14.85 -5.06
CA GLN A 168 -18.53 15.72 -3.90
C GLN A 168 -18.87 14.92 -2.64
N GLN A 169 -19.71 13.89 -2.75
CA GLN A 169 -20.03 13.00 -1.61
C GLN A 169 -18.79 12.28 -1.11
N VAL A 170 -17.95 11.76 -1.99
CA VAL A 170 -16.68 11.08 -1.64
C VAL A 170 -15.76 12.03 -0.87
N ILE A 171 -15.61 13.28 -1.32
CA ILE A 171 -14.78 14.28 -0.65
C ILE A 171 -15.35 14.61 0.73
N LEU A 172 -16.63 14.96 0.82
CA LEU A 172 -17.26 15.34 2.09
C LEU A 172 -17.22 14.21 3.11
N SER A 173 -17.60 12.99 2.72
CA SER A 173 -17.55 11.84 3.62
C SER A 173 -16.13 11.53 4.11
N GLY A 174 -15.12 11.75 3.26
CA GLY A 174 -13.73 11.57 3.63
C GLY A 174 -13.18 12.65 4.57
N LEU A 175 -13.63 13.91 4.45
CA LEU A 175 -13.17 15.02 5.29
C LEU A 175 -13.92 15.11 6.63
N GLN A 176 -15.07 14.46 6.76
CA GLN A 176 -15.86 14.41 8.00
C GLN A 176 -15.35 13.36 9.02
N ARG A 177 -14.32 12.60 8.69
CA ARG A 177 -13.73 11.56 9.52
C ARG A 177 -12.52 12.10 10.25
#